data_b53709af5c0bf99faef0e0cb4723c779
#
_entry.id   b53709af5c0bf99faef0e0cb4723c779
#
_cell.length_a   1.000
_cell.length_b   1.000
_cell.length_c   1.000
_cell.angle_alpha   90.00
_cell.angle_beta   90.00
_cell.angle_gamma   90.00
#
_symmetry.space_group_name_H-M   'P 1'
#
loop_
_entity.id
_entity.type
_entity.pdbx_description
1 polymer ?
#
loop_
_entity_poly.entity_id
_entity_poly.type
_entity_poly.pdbx_seq_one_letter_code
_entity_poly.pdbx_strand_id
1 'polypeptide(L)'
;MTELAVFDMAGTTIDERDEVYRVLREATEREGADYSEEVFQKWMGTEKHWAIENLLRLGGIEVTEEVHERAWQWFRGELRETYTKNPPRPLPGIEEALSTLRERGIKVGLTTGFSREIADLIFSTMGWAPGETFDVAVTGDEVPAGRPAPDLINKVMDTVGVTDRAAVVSVGDTSADVESALNAEVTAVGVLTGHLSREDFAAAGAHLVLDSVADLPAVLAEQETAVFAK
;
A
#
# COMPACT_ATOMS: atom_id res chain seq x y z
N MET A 1 20.02 -12.72 -3.22
CA MET A 1 18.84 -13.56 -2.82
C MET A 1 17.90 -12.64 -2.06
N THR A 2 16.60 -12.70 -2.33
CA THR A 2 15.61 -11.84 -1.62
C THR A 2 15.44 -12.31 -0.17
N GLU A 3 15.52 -11.38 0.77
CA GLU A 3 15.37 -11.63 2.21
C GLU A 3 14.05 -11.03 2.76
N LEU A 4 13.53 -10.00 2.08
CA LEU A 4 12.32 -9.29 2.49
C LEU A 4 11.47 -8.93 1.26
N ALA A 5 10.17 -9.23 1.36
CA ALA A 5 9.15 -8.74 0.45
C ALA A 5 8.19 -7.81 1.23
N VAL A 6 8.07 -6.57 0.78
CA VAL A 6 7.19 -5.55 1.36
C VAL A 6 6.02 -5.35 0.42
N PHE A 7 4.79 -5.38 0.94
CA PHE A 7 3.58 -5.28 0.14
C PHE A 7 2.71 -4.11 0.60
N ASP A 8 2.14 -3.39 -0.34
CA ASP A 8 0.97 -2.57 -0.04
C ASP A 8 -0.25 -3.45 0.29
N MET A 9 -1.27 -2.85 0.88
CA MET A 9 -2.49 -3.56 1.25
C MET A 9 -3.60 -3.39 0.20
N ALA A 10 -4.23 -2.24 0.11
CA ALA A 10 -5.41 -1.98 -0.70
C ALA A 10 -5.10 -2.02 -2.20
N GLY A 11 -5.74 -2.91 -2.95
CA GLY A 11 -5.45 -3.10 -4.38
C GLY A 11 -4.24 -4.00 -4.68
N THR A 12 -3.41 -4.29 -3.68
CA THR A 12 -2.20 -5.12 -3.81
C THR A 12 -2.37 -6.50 -3.17
N THR A 13 -2.68 -6.55 -1.87
CA THR A 13 -2.90 -7.79 -1.14
C THR A 13 -4.35 -8.01 -0.75
N ILE A 14 -5.13 -6.96 -0.66
CA ILE A 14 -6.55 -7.02 -0.29
C ILE A 14 -7.44 -6.33 -1.31
N ASP A 15 -8.60 -6.92 -1.55
CA ASP A 15 -9.74 -6.30 -2.24
C ASP A 15 -10.62 -5.60 -1.21
N GLU A 16 -10.53 -4.30 -1.18
CA GLU A 16 -11.37 -3.43 -0.34
C GLU A 16 -12.44 -2.70 -1.18
N ARG A 17 -12.54 -3.03 -2.48
CA ARG A 17 -13.54 -2.57 -3.45
C ARG A 17 -13.53 -1.06 -3.66
N ASP A 18 -12.37 -0.44 -3.63
CA ASP A 18 -12.15 1.02 -3.76
C ASP A 18 -12.90 1.88 -2.72
N GLU A 19 -13.36 1.27 -1.64
CA GLU A 19 -14.11 1.95 -0.60
C GLU A 19 -13.30 3.08 0.07
N VAL A 20 -11.99 2.88 0.23
CA VAL A 20 -11.11 3.93 0.75
C VAL A 20 -11.15 5.17 -0.15
N TYR A 21 -11.19 5.00 -1.46
CA TYR A 21 -11.19 6.11 -2.43
C TYR A 21 -12.57 6.75 -2.51
N ARG A 22 -13.66 5.98 -2.45
CA ARG A 22 -15.01 6.51 -2.31
C ARG A 22 -15.13 7.40 -1.07
N VAL A 23 -14.73 6.89 0.09
CA VAL A 23 -14.81 7.62 1.36
C VAL A 23 -13.88 8.83 1.37
N LEU A 24 -12.69 8.75 0.78
CA LEU A 24 -11.76 9.87 0.65
C LEU A 24 -12.37 11.02 -0.18
N ARG A 25 -12.99 10.69 -1.30
CA ARG A 25 -13.70 11.66 -2.15
C ARG A 25 -14.85 12.29 -1.40
N GLU A 26 -15.72 11.47 -0.83
CA GLU A 26 -16.87 11.96 -0.07
C GLU A 26 -16.46 12.88 1.09
N ALA A 27 -15.39 12.57 1.81
CA ALA A 27 -14.89 13.37 2.91
C ALA A 27 -14.56 14.81 2.51
N THR A 28 -13.99 14.98 1.31
CA THR A 28 -13.60 16.32 0.81
C THR A 28 -14.74 17.02 0.08
N GLU A 29 -15.57 16.30 -0.68
CA GLU A 29 -16.75 16.86 -1.36
C GLU A 29 -17.81 17.36 -0.36
N ARG A 30 -17.95 16.74 0.81
CA ARG A 30 -18.84 17.22 1.90
C ARG A 30 -18.44 18.59 2.45
N GLU A 31 -17.18 18.94 2.36
CA GLU A 31 -16.68 20.29 2.69
C GLU A 31 -16.81 21.26 1.52
N GLY A 32 -17.32 20.82 0.37
CA GLY A 32 -17.54 21.63 -0.84
C GLY A 32 -16.39 21.60 -1.83
N ALA A 33 -15.41 20.72 -1.68
CA ALA A 33 -14.32 20.59 -2.66
C ALA A 33 -14.84 20.07 -4.00
N ASP A 34 -14.34 20.68 -5.09
CA ASP A 34 -14.64 20.29 -6.48
C ASP A 34 -13.33 20.17 -7.26
N TYR A 35 -13.02 18.97 -7.74
CA TYR A 35 -11.80 18.68 -8.49
C TYR A 35 -12.05 17.56 -9.51
N SER A 36 -11.21 17.53 -10.56
CA SER A 36 -11.33 16.51 -11.60
C SER A 36 -10.84 15.14 -11.12
N GLU A 37 -11.27 14.09 -11.83
CA GLU A 37 -10.79 12.72 -11.62
C GLU A 37 -9.26 12.63 -11.73
N GLU A 38 -8.67 13.32 -12.71
CA GLU A 38 -7.22 13.36 -12.91
C GLU A 38 -6.46 13.94 -11.69
N VAL A 39 -7.05 14.93 -11.03
CA VAL A 39 -6.51 15.48 -9.77
C VAL A 39 -6.60 14.43 -8.67
N PHE A 40 -7.75 13.77 -8.53
CA PHE A 40 -7.98 12.76 -7.49
C PHE A 40 -7.01 11.58 -7.58
N GLN A 41 -6.81 11.06 -8.81
CA GLN A 41 -5.94 9.91 -9.04
C GLN A 41 -4.49 10.12 -8.56
N LYS A 42 -4.00 11.35 -8.57
CA LYS A 42 -2.64 11.67 -8.06
C LYS A 42 -2.50 11.48 -6.54
N TRP A 43 -3.61 11.38 -5.82
CA TRP A 43 -3.64 11.20 -4.38
C TRP A 43 -3.98 9.77 -3.94
N MET A 44 -4.27 8.90 -4.89
CA MET A 44 -4.42 7.47 -4.62
C MET A 44 -3.08 6.87 -4.14
N GLY A 45 -3.15 5.93 -3.21
CA GLY A 45 -1.94 5.31 -2.64
C GLY A 45 -1.19 6.15 -1.59
N THR A 46 -1.47 7.46 -1.47
CA THR A 46 -0.80 8.35 -0.51
C THR A 46 -1.43 8.25 0.89
N GLU A 47 -0.75 8.83 1.91
CA GLU A 47 -1.27 8.94 3.27
C GLU A 47 -2.54 9.81 3.29
N LYS A 48 -3.58 9.37 4.03
CA LYS A 48 -4.94 9.89 3.87
C LYS A 48 -5.18 11.25 4.54
N HIS A 49 -4.53 11.53 5.64
CA HIS A 49 -4.61 12.85 6.30
C HIS A 49 -4.03 13.95 5.39
N TRP A 50 -2.88 13.66 4.80
CA TRP A 50 -2.23 14.55 3.82
C TRP A 50 -3.02 14.65 2.50
N ALA A 51 -3.60 13.54 2.03
CA ALA A 51 -4.45 13.54 0.83
C ALA A 51 -5.68 14.43 1.01
N ILE A 52 -6.38 14.35 2.15
CA ILE A 52 -7.54 15.18 2.47
C ILE A 52 -7.16 16.67 2.44
N GLU A 53 -6.07 17.07 3.11
CA GLU A 53 -5.61 18.46 3.12
C GLU A 53 -5.43 19.02 1.69
N ASN A 54 -4.74 18.24 0.86
CA ASN A 54 -4.42 18.69 -0.49
C ASN A 54 -5.63 18.65 -1.43
N LEU A 55 -6.48 17.64 -1.33
CA LEU A 55 -7.72 17.57 -2.11
C LEU A 55 -8.68 18.71 -1.75
N LEU A 56 -8.81 19.08 -0.48
CA LEU A 56 -9.55 20.27 -0.06
C LEU A 56 -8.98 21.53 -0.71
N ARG A 57 -7.66 21.73 -0.63
CA ARG A 57 -6.98 22.90 -1.21
C ARG A 57 -7.15 22.96 -2.74
N LEU A 58 -6.94 21.84 -3.43
CA LEU A 58 -7.07 21.74 -4.88
C LEU A 58 -8.53 21.87 -5.33
N GLY A 59 -9.48 21.46 -4.47
CA GLY A 59 -10.92 21.64 -4.68
C GLY A 59 -11.45 23.02 -4.34
N GLY A 60 -10.57 24.00 -4.05
CA GLY A 60 -10.94 25.40 -3.83
C GLY A 60 -11.41 25.73 -2.42
N ILE A 61 -11.18 24.86 -1.44
CA ILE A 61 -11.53 25.05 -0.04
C ILE A 61 -10.37 25.72 0.70
N GLU A 62 -10.68 26.75 1.51
CA GLU A 62 -9.73 27.29 2.49
C GLU A 62 -9.52 26.27 3.60
N VAL A 63 -8.33 25.67 3.64
CA VAL A 63 -8.00 24.61 4.59
C VAL A 63 -7.62 25.24 5.92
N THR A 64 -8.58 25.32 6.82
CA THR A 64 -8.36 25.62 8.24
C THR A 64 -8.20 24.31 9.01
N GLU A 65 -7.60 24.37 10.20
CA GLU A 65 -7.50 23.20 11.11
C GLU A 65 -8.89 22.57 11.36
N GLU A 66 -9.92 23.39 11.56
CA GLU A 66 -11.29 22.92 11.80
C GLU A 66 -11.88 22.18 10.60
N VAL A 67 -11.72 22.70 9.38
CA VAL A 67 -12.21 22.07 8.15
C VAL A 67 -11.50 20.73 7.92
N HIS A 68 -10.19 20.74 8.04
CA HIS A 68 -9.39 19.55 7.85
C HIS A 68 -9.72 18.44 8.87
N GLU A 69 -9.76 18.78 10.15
CA GLU A 69 -10.10 17.83 11.22
C GLU A 69 -11.52 17.27 11.06
N ARG A 70 -12.50 18.10 10.66
CA ARG A 70 -13.87 17.63 10.41
C ARG A 70 -13.93 16.63 9.26
N ALA A 71 -13.25 16.90 8.14
CA ALA A 71 -13.14 15.98 7.01
C ALA A 71 -12.44 14.67 7.41
N TRP A 72 -11.34 14.78 8.17
CA TRP A 72 -10.58 13.66 8.66
C TRP A 72 -11.37 12.75 9.61
N GLN A 73 -12.07 13.33 10.59
CA GLN A 73 -12.91 12.58 11.53
C GLN A 73 -14.06 11.87 10.80
N TRP A 74 -14.67 12.53 9.83
CA TRP A 74 -15.72 11.93 9.02
C TRP A 74 -15.16 10.75 8.20
N PHE A 75 -14.03 10.95 7.52
CA PHE A 75 -13.34 9.89 6.76
C PHE A 75 -13.09 8.64 7.61
N ARG A 76 -12.50 8.81 8.79
CA ARG A 76 -12.20 7.70 9.69
C ARG A 76 -13.46 6.97 10.16
N GLY A 77 -14.48 7.72 10.54
CA GLY A 77 -15.75 7.17 11.00
C GLY A 77 -16.47 6.36 9.93
N GLU A 78 -16.57 6.93 8.72
CA GLU A 78 -17.24 6.28 7.58
C GLU A 78 -16.47 5.04 7.11
N LEU A 79 -15.14 5.11 7.02
CA LEU A 79 -14.33 3.98 6.60
C LEU A 79 -14.43 2.81 7.60
N ARG A 80 -14.41 3.11 8.91
CA ARG A 80 -14.63 2.10 9.95
C ARG A 80 -16.01 1.45 9.81
N GLU A 81 -17.06 2.24 9.61
CA GLU A 81 -18.42 1.72 9.43
C GLU A 81 -18.51 0.85 8.17
N THR A 82 -17.92 1.31 7.07
CA THR A 82 -17.87 0.60 5.79
C THR A 82 -17.18 -0.76 5.94
N TYR A 83 -15.99 -0.81 6.53
CA TYR A 83 -15.24 -2.06 6.68
C TYR A 83 -15.82 -2.99 7.77
N THR A 84 -16.55 -2.44 8.73
CA THR A 84 -17.32 -3.28 9.68
C THR A 84 -18.50 -3.98 9.00
N LYS A 85 -19.21 -3.29 8.11
CA LYS A 85 -20.36 -3.84 7.36
C LYS A 85 -19.94 -4.74 6.21
N ASN A 86 -18.89 -4.33 5.49
CA ASN A 86 -18.36 -5.00 4.31
C ASN A 86 -16.84 -5.14 4.44
N PRO A 87 -16.34 -6.10 5.21
CA PRO A 87 -14.91 -6.23 5.44
C PRO A 87 -14.16 -6.52 4.14
N PRO A 88 -12.95 -5.97 3.99
CA PRO A 88 -12.02 -6.34 2.93
C PRO A 88 -11.74 -7.84 2.92
N ARG A 89 -11.26 -8.34 1.79
CA ARG A 89 -10.89 -9.75 1.62
C ARG A 89 -9.52 -9.86 0.98
N PRO A 90 -8.76 -10.93 1.25
CA PRO A 90 -7.55 -11.20 0.48
C PRO A 90 -7.88 -11.30 -1.02
N LEU A 91 -7.03 -10.73 -1.86
CA LEU A 91 -7.08 -10.98 -3.31
C LEU A 91 -6.75 -12.46 -3.59
N PRO A 92 -7.21 -13.02 -4.73
CA PRO A 92 -6.98 -14.43 -5.04
C PRO A 92 -5.50 -14.83 -5.00
N GLY A 93 -5.19 -15.94 -4.30
CA GLY A 93 -3.84 -16.51 -4.22
C GLY A 93 -2.87 -15.79 -3.28
N ILE A 94 -3.29 -14.70 -2.64
CA ILE A 94 -2.39 -13.90 -1.78
C ILE A 94 -1.91 -14.68 -0.56
N GLU A 95 -2.82 -15.30 0.17
CA GLU A 95 -2.44 -16.03 1.39
C GLU A 95 -1.46 -17.17 1.11
N GLU A 96 -1.64 -17.87 -0.01
CA GLU A 96 -0.71 -18.91 -0.48
C GLU A 96 0.65 -18.31 -0.87
N ALA A 97 0.65 -17.16 -1.55
CA ALA A 97 1.89 -16.48 -1.93
C ALA A 97 2.67 -16.01 -0.70
N LEU A 98 2.01 -15.38 0.28
CA LEU A 98 2.67 -14.94 1.52
C LEU A 98 3.21 -16.13 2.32
N SER A 99 2.45 -17.23 2.43
CA SER A 99 2.90 -18.46 3.08
C SER A 99 4.13 -19.04 2.38
N THR A 100 4.10 -19.15 1.05
CA THR A 100 5.21 -19.67 0.24
C THR A 100 6.49 -18.85 0.43
N LEU A 101 6.39 -17.53 0.45
CA LEU A 101 7.54 -16.65 0.70
C LEU A 101 8.13 -16.89 2.09
N ARG A 102 7.28 -16.96 3.12
CA ARG A 102 7.71 -17.20 4.51
C ARG A 102 8.31 -18.59 4.69
N GLU A 103 7.77 -19.64 4.07
CA GLU A 103 8.34 -21.01 4.06
C GLU A 103 9.74 -21.06 3.43
N ARG A 104 10.02 -20.17 2.48
CA ARG A 104 11.35 -19.97 1.88
C ARG A 104 12.29 -19.11 2.73
N GLY A 105 11.83 -18.64 3.90
CA GLY A 105 12.62 -17.79 4.79
C GLY A 105 12.64 -16.32 4.39
N ILE A 106 11.84 -15.90 3.41
CA ILE A 106 11.68 -14.50 3.01
C ILE A 106 10.73 -13.84 4.01
N LYS A 107 11.15 -12.76 4.63
CA LYS A 107 10.30 -11.96 5.52
C LYS A 107 9.20 -11.28 4.73
N VAL A 108 8.01 -11.17 5.32
CA VAL A 108 6.84 -10.51 4.75
C VAL A 108 6.49 -9.27 5.56
N GLY A 109 6.62 -8.10 4.95
CA GLY A 109 6.19 -6.83 5.51
C GLY A 109 4.94 -6.30 4.80
N LEU A 110 4.01 -5.72 5.55
CA LEU A 110 2.88 -4.98 4.98
C LEU A 110 3.07 -3.49 5.23
N THR A 111 2.72 -2.68 4.25
CA THR A 111 2.70 -1.22 4.38
C THR A 111 1.37 -0.68 3.89
N THR A 112 0.89 0.41 4.48
CA THR A 112 -0.37 1.00 4.08
C THR A 112 -0.44 2.49 4.44
N GLY A 113 -1.19 3.25 3.66
CA GLY A 113 -1.57 4.62 4.01
C GLY A 113 -2.72 4.71 5.03
N PHE A 114 -3.29 3.59 5.46
CA PHE A 114 -4.27 3.55 6.55
C PHE A 114 -3.62 3.91 7.90
N SER A 115 -4.45 4.34 8.86
CA SER A 115 -4.06 4.39 10.26
C SER A 115 -3.97 2.99 10.86
N ARG A 116 -3.23 2.85 11.97
CA ARG A 116 -3.13 1.59 12.74
C ARG A 116 -4.51 1.04 13.10
N GLU A 117 -5.43 1.89 13.51
CA GLU A 117 -6.79 1.50 13.84
C GLU A 117 -7.52 0.80 12.69
N ILE A 118 -7.44 1.34 11.47
CA ILE A 118 -8.09 0.76 10.29
C ILE A 118 -7.37 -0.52 9.85
N ALA A 119 -6.05 -0.54 9.87
CA ALA A 119 -5.29 -1.74 9.55
C ALA A 119 -5.62 -2.90 10.51
N ASP A 120 -5.68 -2.64 11.81
CA ASP A 120 -6.03 -3.66 12.81
C ASP A 120 -7.48 -4.17 12.65
N LEU A 121 -8.41 -3.29 12.29
CA LEU A 121 -9.77 -3.70 11.94
C LEU A 121 -9.77 -4.66 10.74
N ILE A 122 -9.04 -4.32 9.67
CA ILE A 122 -8.91 -5.16 8.47
C ILE A 122 -8.29 -6.51 8.85
N PHE A 123 -7.16 -6.52 9.55
CA PHE A 123 -6.50 -7.76 9.97
C PHE A 123 -7.43 -8.65 10.81
N SER A 124 -8.14 -8.07 11.77
CA SER A 124 -9.04 -8.83 12.63
C SER A 124 -10.20 -9.46 11.85
N THR A 125 -10.73 -8.80 10.82
CA THR A 125 -11.83 -9.33 10.00
C THR A 125 -11.38 -10.43 9.04
N MET A 126 -10.11 -10.41 8.60
CA MET A 126 -9.53 -11.42 7.73
C MET A 126 -8.86 -12.58 8.50
N GLY A 127 -8.69 -12.45 9.81
CA GLY A 127 -7.92 -13.41 10.59
C GLY A 127 -6.41 -13.37 10.34
N TRP A 128 -5.91 -12.24 9.83
CA TRP A 128 -4.47 -12.05 9.61
C TRP A 128 -3.78 -11.60 10.89
N ALA A 129 -2.61 -12.19 11.18
CA ALA A 129 -1.86 -11.87 12.40
C ALA A 129 -0.34 -11.85 12.14
N PRO A 130 0.38 -10.98 12.87
CA PRO A 130 1.85 -11.00 12.89
C PRO A 130 2.39 -12.36 13.35
N GLY A 131 3.41 -12.86 12.65
CA GLY A 131 4.00 -14.18 12.91
C GLY A 131 3.25 -15.34 12.25
N GLU A 132 2.01 -15.14 11.80
CA GLU A 132 1.21 -16.14 11.08
C GLU A 132 1.11 -15.81 9.60
N THR A 133 0.54 -14.66 9.22
CA THR A 133 0.35 -14.26 7.82
C THR A 133 1.49 -13.36 7.32
N PHE A 134 1.97 -12.46 8.17
CA PHE A 134 3.06 -11.52 7.88
C PHE A 134 4.00 -11.39 9.09
N ASP A 135 5.18 -10.82 8.91
CA ASP A 135 6.12 -10.61 10.02
C ASP A 135 5.90 -9.25 10.70
N VAL A 136 5.62 -8.22 9.92
CA VAL A 136 5.38 -6.85 10.39
C VAL A 136 4.41 -6.11 9.48
N ALA A 137 3.63 -5.19 10.04
CA ALA A 137 2.84 -4.22 9.29
C ALA A 137 3.15 -2.81 9.81
N VAL A 138 3.36 -1.87 8.88
CA VAL A 138 3.61 -0.44 9.18
C VAL A 138 2.54 0.40 8.51
N THR A 139 1.97 1.33 9.26
CA THR A 139 0.86 2.19 8.83
C THR A 139 1.27 3.65 8.66
N GLY A 140 0.47 4.41 7.92
CA GLY A 140 0.78 5.80 7.58
C GLY A 140 0.97 6.72 8.78
N ASP A 141 0.26 6.47 9.88
CA ASP A 141 0.35 7.24 11.12
C ASP A 141 1.55 6.84 12.01
N GLU A 142 2.34 5.86 11.62
CA GLU A 142 3.53 5.41 12.35
C GLU A 142 4.84 5.95 11.79
N VAL A 143 4.80 6.73 10.72
CA VAL A 143 5.97 7.28 10.05
C VAL A 143 5.86 8.79 9.86
N PRO A 144 6.98 9.52 9.78
CA PRO A 144 6.98 10.97 9.57
C PRO A 144 6.39 11.38 8.22
N ALA A 145 6.61 10.57 7.17
CA ALA A 145 6.08 10.82 5.82
C ALA A 145 5.58 9.52 5.18
N GLY A 146 4.36 9.59 4.62
CA GLY A 146 3.80 8.52 3.81
C GLY A 146 4.36 8.53 2.38
N ARG A 147 3.91 7.55 1.56
CA ARG A 147 4.29 7.48 0.14
C ARG A 147 4.05 8.80 -0.58
N PRO A 148 4.93 9.20 -1.45
CA PRO A 148 6.05 8.44 -2.05
C PRO A 148 7.35 8.43 -1.22
N ALA A 149 7.37 8.93 0.02
CA ALA A 149 8.53 8.83 0.89
C ALA A 149 8.87 7.36 1.22
N PRO A 150 10.15 7.04 1.49
CA PRO A 150 10.61 5.67 1.74
C PRO A 150 10.35 5.17 3.16
N ASP A 151 9.76 6.01 4.03
CA ASP A 151 9.75 5.80 5.48
C ASP A 151 9.03 4.51 5.90
N LEU A 152 7.93 4.15 5.23
CA LEU A 152 7.20 2.90 5.49
C LEU A 152 8.11 1.68 5.23
N ILE A 153 8.77 1.64 4.08
CA ILE A 153 9.66 0.54 3.68
C ILE A 153 10.87 0.47 4.62
N ASN A 154 11.50 1.61 4.89
CA ASN A 154 12.64 1.68 5.81
C ASN A 154 12.27 1.18 7.20
N LYS A 155 11.10 1.56 7.72
CA LYS A 155 10.63 1.10 9.03
C LYS A 155 10.35 -0.41 9.05
N VAL A 156 9.82 -0.98 7.97
CA VAL A 156 9.69 -2.44 7.82
C VAL A 156 11.05 -3.10 7.88
N MET A 157 12.02 -2.63 7.07
CA MET A 157 13.40 -3.15 7.03
C MET A 157 14.05 -3.13 8.41
N ASP A 158 13.96 -1.99 9.11
CA ASP A 158 14.52 -1.81 10.45
C ASP A 158 13.89 -2.78 11.46
N THR A 159 12.57 -2.96 11.38
CA THR A 159 11.83 -3.82 12.32
C THR A 159 12.18 -5.30 12.15
N VAL A 160 12.37 -5.77 10.91
CA VAL A 160 12.72 -7.17 10.65
C VAL A 160 14.23 -7.42 10.60
N GLY A 161 15.06 -6.37 10.71
CA GLY A 161 16.51 -6.44 10.76
C GLY A 161 17.18 -6.71 9.40
N VAL A 162 16.52 -6.40 8.28
CA VAL A 162 17.09 -6.51 6.93
C VAL A 162 17.69 -5.18 6.53
N THR A 163 19.00 -5.16 6.24
CA THR A 163 19.76 -3.94 5.93
C THR A 163 20.23 -3.87 4.48
N ASP A 164 20.31 -5.00 3.79
CA ASP A 164 20.69 -5.04 2.38
C ASP A 164 19.49 -4.70 1.48
N ARG A 165 19.50 -3.48 0.95
CA ARG A 165 18.43 -3.00 0.04
C ARG A 165 18.31 -3.81 -1.24
N ALA A 166 19.41 -4.40 -1.72
CA ALA A 166 19.40 -5.27 -2.90
C ALA A 166 18.69 -6.61 -2.63
N ALA A 167 18.48 -6.98 -1.37
CA ALA A 167 17.73 -8.16 -0.95
C ALA A 167 16.25 -7.86 -0.66
N VAL A 168 15.76 -6.65 -0.98
CA VAL A 168 14.39 -6.22 -0.69
C VAL A 168 13.61 -5.97 -1.98
N VAL A 169 12.40 -6.49 -2.05
CA VAL A 169 11.41 -6.15 -3.08
C VAL A 169 10.23 -5.43 -2.43
N SER A 170 9.74 -4.36 -3.05
CA SER A 170 8.53 -3.66 -2.63
C SER A 170 7.50 -3.73 -3.75
N VAL A 171 6.29 -4.15 -3.40
CA VAL A 171 5.21 -4.49 -4.33
C VAL A 171 4.00 -3.62 -4.04
N GLY A 172 3.45 -2.98 -5.06
CA GLY A 172 2.26 -2.14 -4.94
C GLY A 172 1.54 -1.94 -6.27
N ASP A 173 0.33 -1.40 -6.20
CA ASP A 173 -0.56 -1.21 -7.35
C ASP A 173 -0.65 0.24 -7.83
N THR A 174 0.06 1.17 -7.16
CA THR A 174 0.05 2.61 -7.50
C THR A 174 1.43 3.14 -7.90
N SER A 175 1.47 4.30 -8.55
CA SER A 175 2.73 5.01 -8.82
C SER A 175 3.44 5.44 -7.53
N ALA A 176 2.68 5.76 -6.49
CA ALA A 176 3.23 6.14 -5.18
C ALA A 176 4.00 5.00 -4.51
N ASP A 177 3.59 3.74 -4.75
CA ASP A 177 4.32 2.55 -4.29
C ASP A 177 5.65 2.38 -5.02
N VAL A 178 5.62 2.53 -6.36
CA VAL A 178 6.84 2.46 -7.17
C VAL A 178 7.82 3.55 -6.77
N GLU A 179 7.37 4.79 -6.66
CA GLU A 179 8.21 5.92 -6.24
C GLU A 179 8.77 5.71 -4.83
N SER A 180 7.96 5.20 -3.89
CA SER A 180 8.42 4.88 -2.54
C SER A 180 9.50 3.80 -2.53
N ALA A 181 9.36 2.77 -3.35
CA ALA A 181 10.37 1.71 -3.51
C ALA A 181 11.67 2.25 -4.12
N LEU A 182 11.58 3.10 -5.15
CA LEU A 182 12.74 3.74 -5.77
C LEU A 182 13.45 4.68 -4.78
N ASN A 183 12.69 5.47 -4.01
CA ASN A 183 13.22 6.34 -2.97
C ASN A 183 13.85 5.55 -1.81
N ALA A 184 13.36 4.34 -1.53
CA ALA A 184 13.97 3.41 -0.58
C ALA A 184 15.18 2.67 -1.16
N GLU A 185 15.50 2.83 -2.46
CA GLU A 185 16.58 2.14 -3.18
C GLU A 185 16.40 0.60 -3.17
N VAL A 186 15.14 0.12 -3.18
CA VAL A 186 14.81 -1.31 -3.25
C VAL A 186 14.22 -1.67 -4.61
N THR A 187 14.04 -2.97 -4.88
CA THR A 187 13.39 -3.40 -6.12
C THR A 187 11.92 -3.03 -6.13
N ALA A 188 11.51 -2.18 -7.07
CA ALA A 188 10.13 -1.76 -7.25
C ALA A 188 9.37 -2.73 -8.17
N VAL A 189 8.26 -3.29 -7.69
CA VAL A 189 7.40 -4.22 -8.42
C VAL A 189 5.98 -3.65 -8.47
N GLY A 190 5.45 -3.45 -9.68
CA GLY A 190 4.06 -3.10 -9.89
C GLY A 190 3.18 -4.34 -10.03
N VAL A 191 1.94 -4.29 -9.55
CA VAL A 191 0.91 -5.32 -9.77
C VAL A 191 -0.33 -4.74 -10.43
N LEU A 192 -0.91 -5.48 -11.39
CA LEU A 192 -2.04 -5.03 -12.21
C LEU A 192 -3.40 -5.28 -11.53
N THR A 193 -3.42 -5.45 -10.22
CA THR A 193 -4.64 -5.65 -9.43
C THR A 193 -5.34 -4.35 -9.04
N GLY A 194 -4.67 -3.21 -9.23
CA GLY A 194 -5.22 -1.86 -9.09
C GLY A 194 -5.65 -1.25 -10.42
N HIS A 195 -5.48 0.08 -10.55
CA HIS A 195 -5.98 0.85 -11.69
C HIS A 195 -4.93 1.14 -12.78
N LEU A 196 -3.64 0.90 -12.51
CA LEU A 196 -2.55 1.24 -13.42
C LEU A 196 -2.32 0.15 -14.48
N SER A 197 -1.95 0.58 -15.68
CA SER A 197 -1.50 -0.29 -16.76
C SER A 197 0.00 -0.62 -16.67
N ARG A 198 0.47 -1.57 -17.48
CA ARG A 198 1.92 -1.88 -17.58
C ARG A 198 2.72 -0.68 -18.08
N GLU A 199 2.13 0.12 -18.96
CA GLU A 199 2.72 1.34 -19.51
C GLU A 199 2.89 2.41 -18.41
N ASP A 200 1.90 2.57 -17.54
CA ASP A 200 1.98 3.50 -16.40
C ASP A 200 3.08 3.09 -15.42
N PHE A 201 3.18 1.80 -15.10
CA PHE A 201 4.26 1.28 -14.25
C PHE A 201 5.64 1.44 -14.88
N ALA A 202 5.76 1.21 -16.20
CA ALA A 202 7.01 1.45 -16.91
C ALA A 202 7.40 2.93 -16.89
N ALA A 203 6.45 3.84 -17.04
CA ALA A 203 6.65 5.28 -16.95
C ALA A 203 7.04 5.72 -15.52
N ALA A 204 6.50 5.07 -14.49
CA ALA A 204 6.86 5.30 -13.09
C ALA A 204 8.25 4.72 -12.72
N GLY A 205 8.86 3.89 -13.56
CA GLY A 205 10.17 3.30 -13.33
C GLY A 205 10.16 1.98 -12.54
N ALA A 206 9.05 1.25 -12.55
CA ALA A 206 9.00 -0.08 -11.95
C ALA A 206 10.01 -1.03 -12.60
N HIS A 207 10.75 -1.79 -11.78
CA HIS A 207 11.72 -2.76 -12.27
C HIS A 207 11.07 -4.02 -12.84
N LEU A 208 9.87 -4.34 -12.36
CA LEU A 208 9.08 -5.51 -12.76
C LEU A 208 7.58 -5.17 -12.63
N VAL A 209 6.76 -5.78 -13.52
CA VAL A 209 5.31 -5.68 -13.44
C VAL A 209 4.70 -7.08 -13.55
N LEU A 210 3.94 -7.46 -12.54
CA LEU A 210 3.24 -8.74 -12.43
C LEU A 210 1.73 -8.55 -12.59
N ASP A 211 1.01 -9.61 -12.92
CA ASP A 211 -0.45 -9.54 -12.96
C ASP A 211 -1.01 -9.49 -11.53
N SER A 212 -0.36 -10.20 -10.58
CA SER A 212 -0.75 -10.25 -9.17
C SER A 212 0.48 -10.52 -8.28
N VAL A 213 0.36 -10.21 -6.99
CA VAL A 213 1.31 -10.69 -5.95
C VAL A 213 1.41 -12.22 -5.93
N ALA A 214 0.36 -12.93 -6.33
CA ALA A 214 0.36 -14.40 -6.41
C ALA A 214 1.46 -14.97 -7.33
N ASP A 215 1.94 -14.18 -8.29
CA ASP A 215 3.01 -14.58 -9.21
C ASP A 215 4.42 -14.41 -8.64
N LEU A 216 4.57 -13.60 -7.59
CA LEU A 216 5.88 -13.22 -7.06
C LEU A 216 6.73 -14.41 -6.59
N PRO A 217 6.20 -15.42 -5.85
CA PRO A 217 7.00 -16.54 -5.40
C PRO A 217 7.68 -17.31 -6.54
N ALA A 218 6.98 -17.51 -7.66
CA ALA A 218 7.51 -18.19 -8.84
C ALA A 218 8.63 -17.37 -9.50
N VAL A 219 8.42 -16.08 -9.67
CA VAL A 219 9.39 -15.16 -10.29
C VAL A 219 10.68 -15.10 -9.46
N LEU A 220 10.59 -15.00 -8.13
CA LEU A 220 11.77 -14.99 -7.27
C LEU A 220 12.52 -16.34 -7.33
N ALA A 221 11.83 -17.48 -7.45
CA ALA A 221 12.46 -18.80 -7.60
C ALA A 221 13.25 -18.92 -8.92
N GLU A 222 12.69 -18.40 -10.01
CA GLU A 222 13.34 -18.40 -11.31
C GLU A 222 14.62 -17.55 -11.31
N GLN A 223 14.59 -16.36 -10.69
CA GLN A 223 15.75 -15.48 -10.56
C GLN A 223 16.88 -16.14 -9.76
N GLU A 224 16.56 -16.81 -8.67
CA GLU A 224 17.55 -17.56 -7.87
C GLU A 224 18.19 -18.70 -8.68
N THR A 225 17.39 -19.45 -9.42
CA THR A 225 17.90 -20.53 -10.27
C THR A 225 18.82 -20.03 -11.37
N ALA A 226 18.50 -18.86 -11.98
CA ALA A 226 19.33 -18.25 -13.01
C ALA A 226 20.69 -17.74 -12.50
N VAL A 227 20.81 -17.38 -11.23
CA VAL A 227 22.06 -16.99 -10.58
C VAL A 227 22.99 -18.19 -10.37
N PHE A 228 22.46 -19.36 -10.04
CA PHE A 228 23.26 -20.58 -9.81
C PHE A 228 23.64 -21.32 -11.12
N ALA A 229 23.04 -20.95 -12.26
CA ALA A 229 23.33 -21.55 -13.57
C ALA A 229 24.49 -20.85 -14.33
N LYS A 230 25.08 -19.80 -13.77
CA LYS A 230 26.24 -19.05 -14.30
C LYS A 230 27.49 -19.33 -13.49
#